data_9482bcfda7a7f3dc43e2324291c2e8d6
#
_entry.id   9482bcfda7a7f3dc43e2324291c2e8d6
#
_cell.length_a   1.000
_cell.length_b   1.000
_cell.length_c   1.000
_cell.angle_alpha   90.00
_cell.angle_beta   90.00
_cell.angle_gamma   90.00
#
_symmetry.space_group_name_H-M   'P 1'
#
loop_
_entity.id
_entity.type
_entity.pdbx_description
1 polymer ?
#
loop_
_entity_poly.entity_id
_entity_poly.type
_entity_poly.pdbx_seq_one_letter_code
_entity_poly.pdbx_strand_id
1 'polypeptide(L)'
;MTLKDISAAIFDIDGTLLDSSPVWDDLGERFLKSRGVVPKPGLAEILAEMTLPESSRYLLKNYPLTDTPEGVQRALMHIISEFYRSECPLKPGAAELVSALHSRGVTMVLATAGDKELSCAALERLGLLQMFSGIVTCDEFGSKSRPEIFLAAAGAAGFPPEKCAVFEDSLTAVLTAKAAGFLTAAVRDVSEPQQVKLRHAADMYRSDLSGYLGDV
;
A
#
# COMPACT_ATOMS: atom_id res chain seq x y z
N MET A 1 3.35 8.24 -23.98
CA MET A 1 2.69 9.07 -22.93
C MET A 1 3.69 9.31 -21.82
N THR A 2 3.74 10.49 -21.29
CA THR A 2 4.56 10.89 -20.14
C THR A 2 3.66 11.38 -19.01
N LEU A 3 4.20 11.57 -17.80
CA LEU A 3 3.42 12.13 -16.68
C LEU A 3 2.91 13.56 -16.96
N LYS A 4 3.50 14.27 -17.94
CA LYS A 4 3.01 15.58 -18.38
C LYS A 4 1.72 15.51 -19.19
N ASP A 5 1.42 14.36 -19.78
CA ASP A 5 0.29 14.17 -20.70
C ASP A 5 -0.96 13.57 -20.04
N ILE A 6 -0.85 13.14 -18.75
CA ILE A 6 -1.96 12.50 -18.06
C ILE A 6 -3.02 13.49 -17.60
N SER A 7 -4.26 13.03 -17.55
CA SER A 7 -5.41 13.73 -16.98
C SER A 7 -5.82 13.18 -15.62
N ALA A 8 -5.46 11.91 -15.34
CA ALA A 8 -5.70 11.29 -14.04
C ALA A 8 -4.51 10.46 -13.56
N ALA A 9 -4.41 10.30 -12.23
CA ALA A 9 -3.45 9.43 -11.58
C ALA A 9 -4.16 8.51 -10.59
N ILE A 10 -3.84 7.23 -10.67
CA ILE A 10 -4.38 6.18 -9.79
C ILE A 10 -3.23 5.76 -8.88
N PHE A 11 -3.41 5.87 -7.58
CA PHE A 11 -2.38 5.53 -6.61
C PHE A 11 -2.77 4.30 -5.81
N ASP A 12 -1.88 3.33 -5.77
CA ASP A 12 -1.86 2.39 -4.67
C ASP A 12 -1.50 3.09 -3.36
N ILE A 13 -1.79 2.45 -2.22
CA ILE A 13 -1.59 3.05 -0.90
C ILE A 13 -0.41 2.42 -0.18
N ASP A 14 -0.47 1.12 0.13
CA ASP A 14 0.49 0.42 0.98
C ASP A 14 1.75 0.04 0.20
N GLY A 15 2.91 0.57 0.58
CA GLY A 15 4.16 0.40 -0.18
C GLY A 15 4.35 1.46 -1.27
N THR A 16 3.28 2.20 -1.63
CA THR A 16 3.32 3.26 -2.65
C THR A 16 3.23 4.67 -2.04
N LEU A 17 2.11 5.03 -1.42
CA LEU A 17 1.96 6.32 -0.72
C LEU A 17 2.38 6.23 0.75
N LEU A 18 2.02 5.13 1.42
CA LEU A 18 2.34 4.85 2.81
C LEU A 18 3.51 3.88 2.93
N ASP A 19 4.43 4.16 3.84
CA ASP A 19 5.45 3.21 4.27
C ASP A 19 4.88 2.34 5.39
N SER A 20 4.03 1.39 5.01
CA SER A 20 3.30 0.52 5.94
C SER A 20 4.03 -0.78 6.28
N SER A 21 5.08 -1.13 5.54
CA SER A 21 5.86 -2.35 5.77
C SER A 21 6.35 -2.54 7.21
N PRO A 22 6.83 -1.49 7.92
CA PRO A 22 7.39 -1.66 9.27
C PRO A 22 6.45 -2.29 10.30
N VAL A 23 5.12 -2.13 10.17
CA VAL A 23 4.20 -2.75 11.13
C VAL A 23 4.21 -4.27 11.05
N TRP A 24 4.43 -4.82 9.87
CA TRP A 24 4.47 -6.28 9.67
C TRP A 24 5.76 -6.89 10.20
N ASP A 25 6.88 -6.15 10.14
CA ASP A 25 8.18 -6.60 10.61
C ASP A 25 8.22 -6.74 12.14
N ASP A 26 7.52 -5.88 12.89
CA ASP A 26 7.56 -5.87 14.35
C ASP A 26 6.24 -6.24 15.05
N LEU A 27 5.20 -6.62 14.29
CA LEU A 27 3.86 -6.93 14.80
C LEU A 27 3.86 -7.93 15.94
N GLY A 28 4.53 -9.06 15.75
CA GLY A 28 4.65 -10.11 16.76
C GLY A 28 5.41 -9.66 18.01
N GLU A 29 6.46 -8.85 17.82
CA GLU A 29 7.22 -8.29 18.91
C GLU A 29 6.41 -7.29 19.74
N ARG A 30 5.70 -6.36 19.09
CA ARG A 30 4.80 -5.40 19.75
C ARG A 30 3.75 -6.12 20.59
N PHE A 31 3.15 -7.17 20.00
CA PHE A 31 2.16 -7.98 20.72
C PHE A 31 2.76 -8.66 21.96
N LEU A 32 3.90 -9.37 21.84
CA LEU A 32 4.53 -10.06 22.97
C LEU A 32 4.97 -9.07 24.06
N LYS A 33 5.57 -7.95 23.67
CA LYS A 33 5.95 -6.87 24.60
C LYS A 33 4.74 -6.32 25.35
N SER A 34 3.58 -6.18 24.71
CA SER A 34 2.34 -5.75 25.37
C SER A 34 1.83 -6.75 26.43
N ARG A 35 2.27 -8.01 26.34
CA ARG A 35 1.98 -9.09 27.32
C ARG A 35 3.11 -9.30 28.33
N GLY A 36 4.17 -8.46 28.32
CA GLY A 36 5.33 -8.62 29.18
C GLY A 36 6.20 -9.83 28.80
N VAL A 37 6.05 -10.35 27.60
CA VAL A 37 6.80 -11.52 27.10
C VAL A 37 7.94 -11.04 26.19
N VAL A 38 9.14 -11.60 26.40
CA VAL A 38 10.31 -11.28 25.58
C VAL A 38 10.26 -12.10 24.29
N PRO A 39 10.26 -11.45 23.10
CA PRO A 39 10.30 -12.16 21.83
C PRO A 39 11.63 -12.89 21.62
N LYS A 40 11.59 -14.05 20.98
CA LYS A 40 12.80 -14.78 20.57
C LYS A 40 13.36 -14.15 19.27
N PRO A 41 14.69 -14.18 19.07
CA PRO A 41 15.29 -13.75 17.80
C PRO A 41 14.70 -14.51 16.61
N GLY A 42 14.53 -13.83 15.48
CA GLY A 42 13.99 -14.43 14.26
C GLY A 42 12.46 -14.54 14.23
N LEU A 43 11.74 -13.88 15.16
CA LEU A 43 10.28 -13.94 15.19
C LEU A 43 9.65 -13.29 13.95
N ALA A 44 10.19 -12.17 13.50
CA ALA A 44 9.65 -11.44 12.35
C ALA A 44 9.68 -12.30 11.08
N GLU A 45 10.81 -12.94 10.79
CA GLU A 45 11.00 -13.82 9.64
C GLU A 45 10.05 -15.03 9.67
N ILE A 46 9.80 -15.57 10.86
CA ILE A 46 8.86 -16.69 11.03
C ILE A 46 7.42 -16.24 10.75
N LEU A 47 7.02 -15.08 11.26
CA LEU A 47 5.65 -14.59 11.09
C LEU A 47 5.37 -14.03 9.70
N ALA A 48 6.39 -13.56 8.98
CA ALA A 48 6.24 -13.03 7.62
C ALA A 48 5.65 -14.04 6.63
N GLU A 49 5.85 -15.34 6.85
CA GLU A 49 5.32 -16.43 6.02
C GLU A 49 3.90 -16.88 6.44
N MET A 50 3.29 -16.23 7.46
CA MET A 50 2.05 -16.67 8.10
C MET A 50 0.92 -15.68 7.93
N THR A 51 -0.28 -16.19 7.75
CA THR A 51 -1.52 -15.39 7.92
C THR A 51 -1.74 -15.02 9.39
N LEU A 52 -2.54 -14.00 9.67
CA LEU A 52 -2.85 -13.62 11.06
C LEU A 52 -3.41 -14.77 11.92
N PRO A 53 -4.32 -15.65 11.42
CA PRO A 53 -4.74 -16.84 12.15
C PRO A 53 -3.60 -17.82 12.44
N GLU A 54 -2.66 -17.99 11.52
CA GLU A 54 -1.49 -18.85 11.71
C GLU A 54 -0.52 -18.26 12.71
N SER A 55 -0.21 -16.96 12.59
CA SER A 55 0.61 -16.20 13.53
C SER A 55 0.04 -16.30 14.96
N SER A 56 -1.28 -16.18 15.12
CA SER A 56 -1.93 -16.28 16.44
C SER A 56 -1.71 -17.66 17.06
N ARG A 57 -1.89 -18.74 16.28
CA ARG A 57 -1.64 -20.12 16.75
C ARG A 57 -0.16 -20.35 17.06
N TYR A 58 0.73 -19.81 16.23
CA TYR A 58 2.18 -19.92 16.45
C TYR A 58 2.58 -19.23 17.77
N LEU A 59 2.12 -18.01 18.01
CA LEU A 59 2.41 -17.25 19.23
C LEU A 59 1.93 -17.98 20.48
N LEU A 60 0.70 -18.49 20.49
CA LEU A 60 0.14 -19.26 21.61
C LEU A 60 0.91 -20.55 21.87
N LYS A 61 1.40 -21.23 20.83
CA LYS A 61 2.15 -22.47 20.97
C LYS A 61 3.57 -22.26 21.51
N ASN A 62 4.21 -21.14 21.18
CA ASN A 62 5.65 -20.93 21.38
C ASN A 62 6.01 -19.98 22.51
N TYR A 63 5.00 -19.28 23.08
CA TYR A 63 5.17 -18.30 24.16
C TYR A 63 4.19 -18.54 25.30
N PRO A 64 4.51 -18.14 26.54
CA PRO A 64 3.66 -18.34 27.73
C PRO A 64 2.51 -17.33 27.76
N LEU A 65 1.57 -17.48 26.83
CA LEU A 65 0.38 -16.64 26.68
C LEU A 65 -0.84 -17.35 27.24
N THR A 66 -1.77 -16.57 27.82
CA THR A 66 -3.05 -17.06 28.33
C THR A 66 -4.24 -16.63 27.47
N ASP A 67 -3.96 -15.95 26.35
CA ASP A 67 -4.96 -15.48 25.38
C ASP A 67 -5.61 -16.66 24.64
N THR A 68 -6.76 -16.39 24.00
CA THR A 68 -7.34 -17.30 22.98
C THR A 68 -6.82 -16.92 21.58
N PRO A 69 -6.90 -17.81 20.58
CA PRO A 69 -6.51 -17.47 19.20
C PRO A 69 -7.19 -16.22 18.68
N GLU A 70 -8.50 -16.07 18.93
CA GLU A 70 -9.29 -14.90 18.53
C GLU A 70 -8.87 -13.65 19.32
N GLY A 71 -8.46 -13.82 20.59
CA GLY A 71 -7.92 -12.75 21.43
C GLY A 71 -6.60 -12.21 20.88
N VAL A 72 -5.70 -13.11 20.47
CA VAL A 72 -4.43 -12.73 19.82
C VAL A 72 -4.71 -12.02 18.50
N GLN A 73 -5.59 -12.55 17.64
CA GLN A 73 -5.94 -11.91 16.36
C GLN A 73 -6.46 -10.49 16.56
N ARG A 74 -7.40 -10.30 17.48
CA ARG A 74 -7.92 -8.95 17.80
C ARG A 74 -6.82 -8.01 18.29
N ALA A 75 -5.89 -8.52 19.11
CA ALA A 75 -4.78 -7.70 19.60
C ALA A 75 -3.79 -7.33 18.47
N LEU A 76 -3.48 -8.25 17.56
CA LEU A 76 -2.66 -7.97 16.37
C LEU A 76 -3.33 -6.94 15.46
N MET A 77 -4.63 -7.11 15.17
CA MET A 77 -5.41 -6.13 14.38
C MET A 77 -5.47 -4.76 15.06
N HIS A 78 -5.56 -4.72 16.39
CA HIS A 78 -5.50 -3.45 17.13
C HIS A 78 -4.16 -2.75 16.96
N ILE A 79 -3.04 -3.48 17.04
CA ILE A 79 -1.69 -2.92 16.81
C ILE A 79 -1.58 -2.35 15.39
N ILE A 80 -2.06 -3.07 14.38
CA ILE A 80 -2.09 -2.60 12.99
C ILE A 80 -2.93 -1.31 12.90
N SER A 81 -4.13 -1.31 13.47
CA SER A 81 -5.02 -0.15 13.47
C SER A 81 -4.38 1.08 14.12
N GLU A 82 -3.76 0.92 15.28
CA GLU A 82 -3.05 2.01 15.96
C GLU A 82 -1.87 2.54 15.12
N PHE A 83 -1.12 1.65 14.48
CA PHE A 83 -0.03 2.05 13.60
C PHE A 83 -0.52 2.97 12.46
N TYR A 84 -1.57 2.57 11.74
CA TYR A 84 -2.12 3.42 10.66
C TYR A 84 -2.66 4.74 11.19
N ARG A 85 -3.34 4.73 12.32
CA ARG A 85 -3.96 5.93 12.92
C ARG A 85 -2.96 6.92 13.52
N SER A 86 -1.78 6.45 13.97
CA SER A 86 -0.86 7.28 14.74
C SER A 86 0.58 7.32 14.26
N GLU A 87 1.09 6.25 13.64
CA GLU A 87 2.52 6.10 13.35
C GLU A 87 2.87 6.08 11.85
N CYS A 88 2.07 5.37 11.03
CA CYS A 88 2.37 5.08 9.63
C CYS A 88 2.78 6.33 8.85
N PRO A 89 4.03 6.40 8.32
CA PRO A 89 4.51 7.58 7.60
C PRO A 89 4.17 7.51 6.10
N LEU A 90 4.34 8.64 5.42
CA LEU A 90 4.37 8.68 3.97
C LEU A 90 5.69 8.11 3.43
N LYS A 91 5.62 7.52 2.25
CA LYS A 91 6.83 7.26 1.44
C LYS A 91 7.49 8.58 1.04
N PRO A 92 8.83 8.61 0.91
CA PRO A 92 9.53 9.83 0.50
C PRO A 92 8.99 10.39 -0.83
N GLY A 93 8.68 11.69 -0.84
CA GLY A 93 8.17 12.40 -2.02
C GLY A 93 6.66 12.25 -2.27
N ALA A 94 5.92 11.49 -1.44
CA ALA A 94 4.48 11.26 -1.66
C ALA A 94 3.66 12.56 -1.55
N ALA A 95 3.89 13.35 -0.51
CA ALA A 95 3.17 14.61 -0.33
C ALA A 95 3.46 15.62 -1.44
N GLU A 96 4.73 15.72 -1.83
CA GLU A 96 5.18 16.63 -2.87
C GLU A 96 4.61 16.24 -4.24
N LEU A 97 4.65 14.94 -4.59
CA LEU A 97 4.12 14.46 -5.87
C LEU A 97 2.60 14.65 -5.96
N VAL A 98 1.86 14.26 -4.92
CA VAL A 98 0.41 14.44 -4.85
C VAL A 98 0.05 15.93 -4.97
N SER A 99 0.76 16.81 -4.25
CA SER A 99 0.55 18.26 -4.33
C SER A 99 0.87 18.82 -5.72
N ALA A 100 1.93 18.36 -6.37
CA ALA A 100 2.30 18.79 -7.73
C ALA A 100 1.24 18.39 -8.76
N LEU A 101 0.77 17.15 -8.72
CA LEU A 101 -0.30 16.65 -9.60
C LEU A 101 -1.62 17.38 -9.35
N HIS A 102 -1.99 17.59 -8.08
CA HIS A 102 -3.18 18.35 -7.71
C HIS A 102 -3.13 19.79 -8.25
N SER A 103 -1.98 20.47 -8.13
CA SER A 103 -1.78 21.84 -8.61
C SER A 103 -1.89 21.95 -10.14
N ARG A 104 -1.64 20.86 -10.86
CA ARG A 104 -1.82 20.76 -12.32
C ARG A 104 -3.26 20.41 -12.72
N GLY A 105 -4.16 20.18 -11.77
CA GLY A 105 -5.54 19.78 -12.05
C GLY A 105 -5.69 18.32 -12.47
N VAL A 106 -4.70 17.46 -12.17
CA VAL A 106 -4.79 16.01 -12.41
C VAL A 106 -5.76 15.40 -11.40
N THR A 107 -6.80 14.70 -11.89
CA THR A 107 -7.74 13.98 -11.03
C THR A 107 -7.06 12.76 -10.42
N MET A 108 -7.12 12.61 -9.09
CA MET A 108 -6.44 11.51 -8.41
C MET A 108 -7.45 10.58 -7.73
N VAL A 109 -7.24 9.27 -7.89
CA VAL A 109 -8.06 8.21 -7.28
C VAL A 109 -7.14 7.19 -6.60
N LEU A 110 -7.57 6.69 -5.46
CA LEU A 110 -6.89 5.62 -4.72
C LEU A 110 -7.38 4.25 -5.19
N ALA A 111 -6.48 3.27 -5.28
CA ALA A 111 -6.81 1.88 -5.60
C ALA A 111 -6.04 0.94 -4.66
N THR A 112 -6.70 0.31 -3.69
CA THR A 112 -6.04 -0.45 -2.62
C THR A 112 -6.56 -1.88 -2.48
N ALA A 113 -5.66 -2.77 -2.05
CA ALA A 113 -5.99 -4.10 -1.54
C ALA A 113 -6.08 -4.12 0.00
N GLY A 114 -5.63 -3.05 0.66
CA GLY A 114 -5.65 -2.90 2.11
C GLY A 114 -7.03 -2.50 2.66
N ASP A 115 -7.10 -2.39 3.98
CA ASP A 115 -8.29 -1.93 4.69
C ASP A 115 -8.57 -0.46 4.38
N LYS A 116 -9.75 -0.18 3.83
CA LYS A 116 -10.17 1.16 3.40
C LYS A 116 -10.20 2.16 4.55
N GLU A 117 -10.72 1.76 5.72
CA GLU A 117 -10.87 2.65 6.85
C GLU A 117 -9.51 3.03 7.45
N LEU A 118 -8.60 2.05 7.57
CA LEU A 118 -7.25 2.29 8.08
C LEU A 118 -6.43 3.16 7.12
N SER A 119 -6.48 2.84 5.83
CA SER A 119 -5.81 3.62 4.78
C SER A 119 -6.29 5.07 4.74
N CYS A 120 -7.63 5.28 4.79
CA CYS A 120 -8.20 6.63 4.86
C CYS A 120 -7.78 7.37 6.12
N ALA A 121 -7.80 6.71 7.29
CA ALA A 121 -7.41 7.34 8.56
C ALA A 121 -5.94 7.80 8.54
N ALA A 122 -5.03 7.01 7.97
CA ALA A 122 -3.64 7.40 7.81
C ALA A 122 -3.49 8.59 6.86
N LEU A 123 -4.12 8.54 5.68
CA LEU A 123 -4.03 9.62 4.69
C LEU A 123 -4.71 10.91 5.17
N GLU A 124 -5.79 10.83 5.95
CA GLU A 124 -6.44 11.99 6.57
C GLU A 124 -5.52 12.64 7.60
N ARG A 125 -4.94 11.86 8.52
CA ARG A 125 -3.94 12.33 9.50
C ARG A 125 -2.74 13.00 8.83
N LEU A 126 -2.31 12.48 7.68
CA LEU A 126 -1.17 12.99 6.91
C LEU A 126 -1.56 14.15 5.96
N GLY A 127 -2.84 14.55 5.93
CA GLY A 127 -3.31 15.70 5.16
C GLY A 127 -3.39 15.47 3.66
N LEU A 128 -3.45 14.23 3.19
CA LEU A 128 -3.50 13.91 1.76
C LEU A 128 -4.88 13.46 1.26
N LEU A 129 -5.73 12.90 2.12
CA LEU A 129 -6.98 12.27 1.69
C LEU A 129 -7.88 13.18 0.85
N GLN A 130 -7.96 14.46 1.20
CA GLN A 130 -8.80 15.45 0.51
C GLN A 130 -8.33 15.79 -0.92
N MET A 131 -7.13 15.37 -1.32
CA MET A 131 -6.61 15.58 -2.68
C MET A 131 -7.08 14.49 -3.67
N PHE A 132 -7.71 13.44 -3.15
CA PHE A 132 -8.22 12.34 -3.95
C PHE A 132 -9.73 12.45 -4.14
N SER A 133 -10.20 12.24 -5.36
CA SER A 133 -11.63 12.32 -5.72
C SER A 133 -12.40 11.05 -5.36
N GLY A 134 -11.72 9.95 -5.07
CA GLY A 134 -12.34 8.68 -4.71
C GLY A 134 -11.33 7.60 -4.33
N ILE A 135 -11.87 6.49 -3.84
CA ILE A 135 -11.14 5.28 -3.51
C ILE A 135 -11.90 4.06 -4.00
N VAL A 136 -11.21 3.15 -4.66
CA VAL A 136 -11.69 1.83 -5.06
C VAL A 136 -10.88 0.75 -4.35
N THR A 137 -11.52 -0.38 -4.03
CA THR A 137 -10.90 -1.45 -3.24
C THR A 137 -10.96 -2.79 -3.94
N CYS A 138 -10.04 -3.69 -3.58
CA CYS A 138 -10.09 -5.08 -4.04
C CYS A 138 -11.34 -5.82 -3.56
N ASP A 139 -11.92 -5.44 -2.44
CA ASP A 139 -13.19 -6.02 -1.94
C ASP A 139 -14.36 -5.73 -2.89
N GLU A 140 -14.35 -4.54 -3.51
CA GLU A 140 -15.40 -4.11 -4.44
C GLU A 140 -15.17 -4.61 -5.88
N PHE A 141 -13.92 -4.64 -6.34
CA PHE A 141 -13.57 -4.86 -7.76
C PHE A 141 -12.65 -6.05 -8.02
N GLY A 142 -12.27 -6.80 -6.99
CA GLY A 142 -11.37 -7.94 -7.09
C GLY A 142 -9.89 -7.56 -7.08
N SER A 143 -9.05 -8.59 -7.13
CA SER A 143 -7.60 -8.49 -6.99
C SER A 143 -6.94 -7.62 -8.08
N LYS A 144 -5.87 -6.93 -7.74
CA LYS A 144 -5.00 -6.18 -8.67
C LYS A 144 -4.26 -7.05 -9.72
N SER A 145 -4.40 -8.38 -9.64
CA SER A 145 -4.01 -9.28 -10.74
C SER A 145 -4.99 -9.25 -11.92
N ARG A 146 -6.08 -8.49 -11.81
CA ARG A 146 -7.12 -8.31 -12.82
C ARG A 146 -7.35 -6.82 -13.05
N PRO A 147 -7.73 -6.40 -14.30
CA PRO A 147 -7.79 -4.98 -14.65
C PRO A 147 -8.99 -4.23 -14.05
N GLU A 148 -9.98 -4.92 -13.51
CA GLU A 148 -11.27 -4.35 -13.10
C GLU A 148 -11.10 -3.20 -12.08
N ILE A 149 -10.21 -3.34 -11.11
CA ILE A 149 -9.97 -2.28 -10.11
C ILE A 149 -9.38 -1.01 -10.75
N PHE A 150 -8.43 -1.17 -11.68
CA PHE A 150 -7.81 -0.02 -12.37
C PHE A 150 -8.79 0.64 -13.33
N LEU A 151 -9.61 -0.16 -14.05
CA LEU A 151 -10.67 0.36 -14.93
C LEU A 151 -11.74 1.09 -14.13
N ALA A 152 -12.13 0.57 -12.95
CA ALA A 152 -13.04 1.25 -12.04
C ALA A 152 -12.47 2.58 -11.53
N ALA A 153 -11.18 2.61 -11.17
CA ALA A 153 -10.50 3.84 -10.75
C ALA A 153 -10.43 4.88 -11.88
N ALA A 154 -10.15 4.46 -13.11
CA ALA A 154 -10.17 5.33 -14.28
C ALA A 154 -11.59 5.88 -14.57
N GLY A 155 -12.61 5.03 -14.44
CA GLY A 155 -14.02 5.42 -14.53
C GLY A 155 -14.40 6.43 -13.46
N ALA A 156 -13.96 6.24 -12.21
CA ALA A 156 -14.19 7.19 -11.12
C ALA A 156 -13.48 8.52 -11.36
N ALA A 157 -12.29 8.50 -12.00
CA ALA A 157 -11.57 9.70 -12.39
C ALA A 157 -12.22 10.41 -13.60
N GLY A 158 -13.06 9.74 -14.39
CA GLY A 158 -13.71 10.27 -15.58
C GLY A 158 -12.82 10.27 -16.83
N PHE A 159 -11.78 9.44 -16.88
CA PHE A 159 -10.84 9.40 -17.99
C PHE A 159 -10.59 7.95 -18.46
N PRO A 160 -10.32 7.74 -19.77
CA PRO A 160 -9.94 6.42 -20.26
C PRO A 160 -8.51 6.03 -19.83
N PRO A 161 -8.16 4.72 -19.82
CA PRO A 161 -6.85 4.22 -19.37
C PRO A 161 -5.63 4.94 -19.98
N GLU A 162 -5.67 5.24 -21.27
CA GLU A 162 -4.59 5.93 -21.99
C GLU A 162 -4.38 7.40 -21.58
N LYS A 163 -5.24 7.94 -20.71
CA LYS A 163 -5.07 9.26 -20.06
C LYS A 163 -4.72 9.17 -18.59
N CYS A 164 -4.53 7.96 -18.07
CA CYS A 164 -4.27 7.71 -16.67
C CYS A 164 -2.87 7.12 -16.45
N ALA A 165 -2.21 7.53 -15.38
CA ALA A 165 -1.04 6.85 -14.83
C ALA A 165 -1.42 6.05 -13.58
N VAL A 166 -0.85 4.86 -13.42
CA VAL A 166 -0.94 4.04 -12.21
C VAL A 166 0.39 4.07 -11.48
N PHE A 167 0.39 4.52 -10.24
CA PHE A 167 1.52 4.50 -9.31
C PHE A 167 1.40 3.27 -8.41
N GLU A 168 2.41 2.40 -8.41
CA GLU A 168 2.36 1.07 -7.81
C GLU A 168 3.75 0.56 -7.42
N ASP A 169 3.82 -0.31 -6.42
CA ASP A 169 5.05 -0.98 -5.99
C ASP A 169 5.07 -2.47 -6.36
N SER A 170 3.91 -3.06 -6.69
CA SER A 170 3.77 -4.50 -6.99
C SER A 170 3.95 -4.82 -8.47
N LEU A 171 4.79 -5.82 -8.78
CA LEU A 171 4.99 -6.33 -10.14
C LEU A 171 3.69 -6.80 -10.80
N THR A 172 2.87 -7.54 -10.05
CA THR A 172 1.59 -8.07 -10.57
C THR A 172 0.65 -6.93 -10.98
N ALA A 173 0.51 -5.93 -10.13
CA ALA A 173 -0.36 -4.80 -10.35
C ALA A 173 0.13 -3.94 -11.54
N VAL A 174 1.45 -3.69 -11.63
CA VAL A 174 2.06 -2.96 -12.76
C VAL A 174 1.83 -3.70 -14.09
N LEU A 175 2.05 -5.01 -14.14
CA LEU A 175 1.81 -5.80 -15.36
C LEU A 175 0.34 -5.74 -15.79
N THR A 176 -0.57 -5.84 -14.82
CA THR A 176 -2.02 -5.77 -15.07
C THR A 176 -2.45 -4.40 -15.59
N ALA A 177 -2.02 -3.32 -14.93
CA ALA A 177 -2.33 -1.96 -15.36
C ALA A 177 -1.76 -1.67 -16.76
N LYS A 178 -0.51 -2.07 -17.01
CA LYS A 178 0.13 -1.89 -18.33
C LYS A 178 -0.61 -2.63 -19.42
N ALA A 179 -1.00 -3.89 -19.18
CA ALA A 179 -1.78 -4.68 -20.16
C ALA A 179 -3.17 -4.05 -20.42
N ALA A 180 -3.73 -3.31 -19.49
CA ALA A 180 -4.98 -2.58 -19.63
C ALA A 180 -4.83 -1.17 -20.25
N GLY A 181 -3.62 -0.79 -20.69
CA GLY A 181 -3.36 0.45 -21.43
C GLY A 181 -3.02 1.68 -20.59
N PHE A 182 -2.76 1.51 -19.29
CA PHE A 182 -2.31 2.59 -18.42
C PHE A 182 -0.82 2.89 -18.57
N LEU A 183 -0.42 4.14 -18.36
CA LEU A 183 0.97 4.47 -18.05
C LEU A 183 1.31 3.95 -16.65
N THR A 184 2.41 3.22 -16.51
CA THR A 184 2.80 2.64 -15.23
C THR A 184 4.04 3.33 -14.66
N ALA A 185 3.93 3.83 -13.44
CA ALA A 185 4.95 4.51 -12.66
C ALA A 185 5.23 3.69 -11.39
N ALA A 186 6.24 2.83 -11.44
CA ALA A 186 6.55 1.96 -10.32
C ALA A 186 7.51 2.63 -9.32
N VAL A 187 7.25 2.41 -8.04
CA VAL A 187 8.12 2.82 -6.94
C VAL A 187 8.69 1.60 -6.22
N ARG A 188 9.92 1.73 -5.71
CA ARG A 188 10.53 0.64 -4.96
C ARG A 188 9.88 0.47 -3.58
N ASP A 189 9.48 -0.76 -3.26
CA ASP A 189 9.15 -1.16 -1.90
C ASP A 189 9.87 -2.46 -1.51
N VAL A 190 10.19 -2.62 -0.23
CA VAL A 190 10.92 -3.80 0.27
C VAL A 190 10.07 -5.08 0.23
N SER A 191 8.76 -4.93 0.24
CA SER A 191 7.80 -6.04 0.19
C SER A 191 7.74 -6.75 -1.18
N GLU A 192 8.15 -6.07 -2.27
CA GLU A 192 8.18 -6.68 -3.61
C GLU A 192 9.52 -7.42 -3.84
N PRO A 193 9.53 -8.77 -3.87
CA PRO A 193 10.78 -9.53 -4.02
C PRO A 193 11.36 -9.48 -5.43
N GLN A 194 10.54 -9.15 -6.45
CA GLN A 194 10.92 -9.18 -7.85
C GLN A 194 11.27 -7.79 -8.41
N GLN A 195 11.99 -6.95 -7.64
CA GLN A 195 12.34 -5.57 -7.98
C GLN A 195 12.95 -5.39 -9.39
N VAL A 196 13.81 -6.34 -9.79
CA VAL A 196 14.44 -6.29 -11.13
C VAL A 196 13.40 -6.46 -12.23
N LYS A 197 12.44 -7.37 -12.05
CA LYS A 197 11.35 -7.55 -13.02
C LYS A 197 10.40 -6.35 -13.02
N LEU A 198 10.05 -5.84 -11.83
CA LEU A 198 9.23 -4.63 -11.69
C LEU A 198 9.82 -3.46 -12.46
N ARG A 199 11.13 -3.21 -12.29
CA ARG A 199 11.86 -2.15 -13.00
C ARG A 199 11.81 -2.28 -14.50
N HIS A 200 11.85 -3.52 -15.04
CA HIS A 200 11.77 -3.74 -16.49
C HIS A 200 10.34 -3.72 -17.03
N ALA A 201 9.36 -4.06 -16.20
CA ALA A 201 7.95 -4.12 -16.59
C ALA A 201 7.32 -2.73 -16.70
N ALA A 202 7.59 -1.86 -15.71
CA ALA A 202 7.02 -0.53 -15.64
C ALA A 202 7.53 0.39 -16.78
N ASP A 203 6.69 1.35 -17.18
CA ASP A 203 7.12 2.40 -18.14
C ASP A 203 8.09 3.37 -17.47
N MET A 204 7.90 3.61 -16.19
CA MET A 204 8.77 4.42 -15.35
C MET A 204 9.01 3.71 -14.01
N TYR A 205 10.23 3.78 -13.48
CA TYR A 205 10.60 3.23 -12.19
C TYR A 205 11.49 4.20 -11.42
N ARG A 206 11.20 4.43 -10.14
CA ARG A 206 11.98 5.27 -9.23
C ARG A 206 12.19 4.58 -7.89
N SER A 207 13.25 4.98 -7.16
CA SER A 207 13.51 4.49 -5.79
C SER A 207 12.47 4.98 -4.78
N ASP A 208 11.91 6.15 -5.04
CA ASP A 208 10.89 6.82 -4.23
C ASP A 208 10.07 7.78 -5.11
N LEU A 209 9.02 8.37 -4.53
CA LEU A 209 8.11 9.23 -5.28
C LEU A 209 8.71 10.61 -5.60
N SER A 210 9.76 11.05 -4.88
CA SER A 210 10.44 12.32 -5.18
C SER A 210 11.11 12.30 -6.56
N GLY A 211 11.53 11.12 -7.01
CA GLY A 211 12.12 10.91 -8.32
C GLY A 211 11.19 11.22 -9.51
N TYR A 212 9.88 11.35 -9.27
CA TYR A 212 8.89 11.72 -10.30
C TYR A 212 8.63 13.22 -10.41
N LEU A 213 9.11 14.04 -9.47
CA LEU A 213 8.82 15.49 -9.45
C LEU A 213 9.32 16.24 -10.67
N GLY A 214 10.39 15.76 -11.31
CA GLY A 214 10.87 16.34 -12.56
C GLY A 214 10.09 15.92 -13.80
N ASP A 215 9.24 14.91 -13.68
CA ASP A 215 8.46 14.31 -14.77
C ASP A 215 7.02 14.87 -14.84
N VAL A 216 6.60 15.65 -13.83
CA VAL A 216 5.25 16.21 -13.68
C VAL A 216 5.21 17.72 -13.92
#